data_6f66cdbe9c212d94300137cf50438477
#
_entry.id   6f66cdbe9c212d94300137cf50438477
#
_cell.length_a   1.000
_cell.length_b   1.000
_cell.length_c   1.000
_cell.angle_alpha   90.00
_cell.angle_beta   90.00
_cell.angle_gamma   90.00
#
_symmetry.space_group_name_H-M   'P 1'
#
loop_
_entity.id
_entity.type
_entity.pdbx_description
1 polymer ?
#
loop_
_entity_poly.entity_id
_entity_poly.type
_entity_poly.pdbx_seq_one_letter_code
_entity_poly.pdbx_strand_id
1 'polypeptide(L)'
;MSTFPASAFAPVVLGFFGLGVGYLIYGPQEFLGFPRRDGKVDRANGIWGIWMAGFCQFLVGVYLFVGLTWFPVFTGNKALYTAALAFSAYGIHWFALGWNRYQGNDSRPNGFMSIPFIVVSVLGLTVFYKADGGWPVGVLFTGLAVVYVFEFAASFRLGVRTLADGRESINVGEKLLGATHVLVGLWLMYLTFATTLNISSGYHLPGA
;
A
#
# COMPACT_ATOMS: atom_id res chain seq x y z
N MET A 1 5.20 5.52 40.88
CA MET A 1 5.40 5.05 39.51
C MET A 1 4.31 5.68 38.65
N SER A 2 4.64 6.66 37.82
CA SER A 2 3.70 7.23 36.86
C SER A 2 3.42 6.13 35.84
N THR A 3 2.26 5.47 35.93
CA THR A 3 1.75 4.66 34.82
C THR A 3 1.47 5.64 33.70
N PHE A 4 2.31 5.64 32.68
CA PHE A 4 1.93 6.26 31.41
C PHE A 4 0.62 5.61 31.03
N PRO A 5 -0.47 6.37 30.85
CA PRO A 5 -1.66 5.80 30.26
C PRO A 5 -1.23 5.17 28.95
N ALA A 6 -1.54 3.90 28.74
CA ALA A 6 -1.28 3.23 27.50
C ALA A 6 -2.05 3.98 26.42
N SER A 7 -1.42 5.01 25.82
CA SER A 7 -1.97 5.68 24.68
C SER A 7 -1.85 4.68 23.53
N ALA A 8 -2.97 4.13 23.15
CA ALA A 8 -3.05 3.21 22.02
C ALA A 8 -2.88 3.97 20.69
N PHE A 9 -1.80 4.74 20.55
CA PHE A 9 -1.43 5.31 19.26
C PHE A 9 -0.90 4.20 18.38
N ALA A 10 -1.80 3.59 17.63
CA ALA A 10 -1.39 2.71 16.58
C ALA A 10 -0.60 3.55 15.54
N PRO A 11 0.65 3.21 15.21
CA PRO A 11 1.50 4.01 14.32
C PRO A 11 1.10 3.89 12.85
N VAL A 12 -0.17 3.62 12.57
CA VAL A 12 -0.72 3.38 11.22
C VAL A 12 -0.46 4.54 10.27
N VAL A 13 -0.37 5.76 10.80
CA VAL A 13 -0.08 6.98 10.03
C VAL A 13 1.24 6.87 9.26
N LEU A 14 2.29 6.32 9.88
CA LEU A 14 3.56 6.11 9.21
C LEU A 14 3.43 5.12 8.03
N GLY A 15 2.64 4.08 8.21
CA GLY A 15 2.37 3.10 7.16
C GLY A 15 1.57 3.69 6.00
N PHE A 16 0.55 4.50 6.30
CA PHE A 16 -0.24 5.22 5.29
C PHE A 16 0.62 6.20 4.51
N PHE A 17 1.45 6.98 5.20
CA PHE A 17 2.36 7.92 4.57
C PHE A 17 3.35 7.19 3.65
N GLY A 18 4.01 6.15 4.14
CA GLY A 18 5.00 5.40 3.38
C GLY A 18 4.42 4.77 2.13
N LEU A 19 3.25 4.10 2.23
CA LEU A 19 2.56 3.52 1.08
C LEU A 19 2.09 4.58 0.11
N GLY A 20 1.51 5.68 0.62
CA GLY A 20 1.04 6.78 -0.19
C GLY A 20 2.16 7.42 -1.02
N VAL A 21 3.35 7.63 -0.42
CA VAL A 21 4.54 8.10 -1.15
C VAL A 21 4.93 7.12 -2.26
N GLY A 22 4.97 5.81 -1.96
CA GLY A 22 5.25 4.78 -2.97
C GLY A 22 4.27 4.86 -4.14
N TYR A 23 2.98 4.91 -3.88
CA TYR A 23 1.94 4.99 -4.89
C TYR A 23 1.98 6.29 -5.72
N LEU A 24 2.28 7.42 -5.09
CA LEU A 24 2.40 8.71 -5.79
C LEU A 24 3.71 8.84 -6.60
N ILE A 25 4.69 7.98 -6.36
CA ILE A 25 5.90 7.89 -7.20
C ILE A 25 5.67 6.94 -8.37
N TYR A 26 5.10 5.76 -8.13
CA TYR A 26 4.90 4.73 -9.16
C TYR A 26 3.73 5.07 -10.07
N GLY A 27 2.62 5.53 -9.52
CA GLY A 27 1.38 5.77 -10.23
C GLY A 27 1.48 6.73 -11.41
N PRO A 28 2.06 7.93 -11.26
CA PRO A 28 2.24 8.86 -12.39
C PRO A 28 3.10 8.28 -13.51
N GLN A 29 4.14 7.52 -13.18
CA GLN A 29 4.98 6.87 -14.17
C GLN A 29 4.21 5.82 -14.98
N GLU A 30 3.42 4.99 -14.32
CA GLU A 30 2.61 3.95 -14.94
C GLU A 30 1.43 4.54 -15.72
N PHE A 31 0.75 5.53 -15.15
CA PHE A 31 -0.43 6.15 -15.76
C PHE A 31 -0.07 7.11 -16.88
N LEU A 32 0.78 8.10 -16.60
CA LEU A 32 1.10 9.18 -17.52
C LEU A 32 2.34 8.88 -18.38
N GLY A 33 3.17 7.91 -17.97
CA GLY A 33 4.49 7.67 -18.58
C GLY A 33 5.53 8.71 -18.18
N PHE A 34 5.31 9.44 -17.09
CA PHE A 34 6.23 10.47 -16.58
C PHE A 34 6.58 10.24 -15.10
N PRO A 35 7.88 10.32 -14.74
CA PRO A 35 9.03 10.42 -15.65
C PRO A 35 9.13 9.16 -16.54
N ARG A 36 9.69 9.34 -17.76
CA ARG A 36 9.85 8.21 -18.68
C ARG A 36 10.72 7.13 -18.04
N ARG A 37 10.29 5.88 -18.16
CA ARG A 37 11.05 4.75 -17.63
C ARG A 37 12.40 4.62 -18.33
N ASP A 38 13.43 4.61 -17.54
CA ASP A 38 14.78 4.21 -17.90
C ASP A 38 15.48 3.58 -16.67
N GLY A 39 16.65 3.00 -16.86
CA GLY A 39 17.35 2.30 -15.78
C GLY A 39 17.72 3.18 -14.58
N LYS A 40 17.86 4.49 -14.73
CA LYS A 40 18.15 5.41 -13.62
C LYS A 40 16.88 5.73 -12.83
N VAL A 41 15.79 6.02 -13.54
CA VAL A 41 14.48 6.31 -12.95
C VAL A 41 13.94 5.07 -12.24
N ASP A 42 14.03 3.89 -12.86
CA ASP A 42 13.57 2.64 -12.24
C ASP A 42 14.37 2.29 -10.98
N ARG A 43 15.70 2.54 -10.97
CA ARG A 43 16.52 2.37 -9.76
C ARG A 43 16.11 3.35 -8.65
N ALA A 44 15.89 4.61 -8.97
CA ALA A 44 15.44 5.61 -8.00
C ALA A 44 14.08 5.24 -7.40
N ASN A 45 13.11 4.87 -8.26
CA ASN A 45 11.80 4.42 -7.81
C ASN A 45 11.90 3.16 -6.93
N GLY A 46 12.76 2.20 -7.31
CA GLY A 46 13.02 1.01 -6.50
C GLY A 46 13.47 1.34 -5.09
N ILE A 47 14.42 2.30 -4.94
CA ILE A 47 14.89 2.78 -3.63
C ILE A 47 13.73 3.38 -2.82
N TRP A 48 12.91 4.25 -3.42
CA TRP A 48 11.76 4.85 -2.74
C TRP A 48 10.73 3.79 -2.34
N GLY A 49 10.49 2.79 -3.21
CA GLY A 49 9.61 1.66 -2.88
C GLY A 49 10.09 0.89 -1.65
N ILE A 50 11.39 0.59 -1.56
CA ILE A 50 11.99 -0.12 -0.43
C ILE A 50 11.84 0.70 0.86
N TRP A 51 12.30 1.96 0.87
CA TRP A 51 12.41 2.72 2.11
C TRP A 51 11.09 3.34 2.56
N MET A 52 10.30 3.87 1.65
CA MET A 52 9.04 4.50 2.06
C MET A 52 7.91 3.47 2.16
N ALA A 53 7.52 2.85 1.08
CA ALA A 53 6.40 1.92 1.14
C ALA A 53 6.78 0.63 1.90
N GLY A 54 7.95 0.05 1.66
CA GLY A 54 8.38 -1.19 2.31
C GLY A 54 8.67 -1.02 3.78
N PHE A 55 9.66 -0.20 4.11
CA PHE A 55 10.15 -0.08 5.49
C PHE A 55 9.12 0.52 6.43
N CYS A 56 8.43 1.60 6.03
CA CYS A 56 7.43 2.22 6.90
C CYS A 56 6.28 1.27 7.24
N GLN A 57 5.76 0.52 6.26
CA GLN A 57 4.71 -0.46 6.52
C GLN A 57 5.21 -1.63 7.37
N PHE A 58 6.38 -2.18 7.04
CA PHE A 58 6.94 -3.29 7.79
C PHE A 58 7.16 -2.93 9.26
N LEU A 59 7.72 -1.75 9.52
CA LEU A 59 7.93 -1.24 10.89
C LEU A 59 6.59 -1.13 11.64
N VAL A 60 5.55 -0.59 11.01
CA VAL A 60 4.20 -0.51 11.60
C VAL A 60 3.64 -1.90 11.88
N GLY A 61 3.77 -2.83 10.94
CA GLY A 61 3.31 -4.20 11.11
C GLY A 61 3.97 -4.90 12.30
N VAL A 62 5.29 -4.80 12.42
CA VAL A 62 6.05 -5.33 13.57
C VAL A 62 5.58 -4.70 14.89
N TYR A 63 5.45 -3.37 14.92
CA TYR A 63 4.98 -2.67 16.12
C TYR A 63 3.57 -3.11 16.55
N LEU A 64 2.66 -3.27 15.60
CA LEU A 64 1.30 -3.74 15.89
C LEU A 64 1.29 -5.17 16.41
N PHE A 65 2.06 -6.09 15.82
CA PHE A 65 2.16 -7.47 16.32
C PHE A 65 2.76 -7.52 17.73
N VAL A 66 3.81 -6.74 18.00
CA VAL A 66 4.40 -6.63 19.34
C VAL A 66 3.37 -6.09 20.33
N GLY A 67 2.63 -5.04 19.98
CA GLY A 67 1.61 -4.44 20.83
C GLY A 67 0.40 -5.36 21.07
N LEU A 68 0.06 -6.22 20.10
CA LEU A 68 -1.05 -7.16 20.23
C LEU A 68 -0.69 -8.44 20.99
N THR A 69 0.57 -8.87 20.95
CA THR A 69 1.01 -10.17 21.50
C THR A 69 1.70 -10.07 22.84
N TRP A 70 2.59 -9.10 23.01
CA TRP A 70 3.41 -9.00 24.23
C TRP A 70 3.02 -7.87 25.15
N PHE A 71 2.44 -6.83 24.62
CA PHE A 71 1.97 -5.68 25.40
C PHE A 71 0.46 -5.52 25.18
N PRO A 72 -0.38 -5.58 26.23
CA PRO A 72 -1.83 -5.50 26.08
C PRO A 72 -2.33 -4.09 25.72
N VAL A 73 -1.58 -3.37 24.85
CA VAL A 73 -1.85 -1.98 24.49
C VAL A 73 -3.03 -1.88 23.53
N PHE A 74 -3.19 -2.85 22.64
CA PHE A 74 -4.19 -2.82 21.57
C PHE A 74 -5.30 -3.87 21.72
N THR A 75 -5.39 -4.54 22.88
CA THR A 75 -6.30 -5.69 23.10
C THR A 75 -7.78 -5.37 22.87
N GLY A 76 -8.18 -4.12 23.03
CA GLY A 76 -9.56 -3.67 22.78
C GLY A 76 -9.91 -3.53 21.29
N ASN A 77 -8.94 -3.46 20.38
CA ASN A 77 -9.17 -3.23 18.96
C ASN A 77 -8.72 -4.43 18.12
N LYS A 78 -9.61 -5.40 17.96
CA LYS A 78 -9.35 -6.63 17.20
C LYS A 78 -9.05 -6.40 15.71
N ALA A 79 -9.52 -5.30 15.13
CA ALA A 79 -9.25 -4.95 13.72
C ALA A 79 -7.76 -4.68 13.47
N LEU A 80 -7.02 -4.25 14.51
CA LEU A 80 -5.58 -4.04 14.42
C LEU A 80 -4.78 -5.32 14.13
N TYR A 81 -5.32 -6.51 14.43
CA TYR A 81 -4.68 -7.76 14.02
C TYR A 81 -4.63 -7.89 12.48
N THR A 82 -5.72 -7.54 11.82
CA THR A 82 -5.77 -7.51 10.34
C THR A 82 -4.85 -6.42 9.78
N ALA A 83 -4.80 -5.26 10.43
CA ALA A 83 -3.86 -4.21 10.07
C ALA A 83 -2.40 -4.67 10.23
N ALA A 84 -2.06 -5.36 11.33
CA ALA A 84 -0.72 -5.90 11.56
C ALA A 84 -0.30 -6.87 10.45
N LEU A 85 -1.18 -7.81 10.08
CA LEU A 85 -0.95 -8.71 8.96
C LEU A 85 -0.74 -7.95 7.65
N ALA A 86 -1.63 -7.02 7.34
CA ALA A 86 -1.59 -6.27 6.09
C ALA A 86 -0.32 -5.42 5.98
N PHE A 87 0.00 -4.61 6.99
CA PHE A 87 1.21 -3.79 6.99
C PHE A 87 2.48 -4.61 6.88
N SER A 88 2.57 -5.76 7.57
CA SER A 88 3.73 -6.65 7.47
C SER A 88 3.85 -7.24 6.07
N ALA A 89 2.76 -7.80 5.55
CA ALA A 89 2.75 -8.44 4.24
C ALA A 89 3.05 -7.43 3.11
N TYR A 90 2.37 -6.29 3.10
CA TYR A 90 2.60 -5.24 2.11
C TYR A 90 4.00 -4.64 2.23
N GLY A 91 4.53 -4.47 3.45
CA GLY A 91 5.90 -4.00 3.66
C GLY A 91 6.93 -4.93 3.01
N ILE A 92 6.83 -6.24 3.26
CA ILE A 92 7.70 -7.25 2.65
C ILE A 92 7.54 -7.29 1.12
N HIS A 93 6.31 -7.17 0.63
CA HIS A 93 6.05 -7.09 -0.80
C HIS A 93 6.78 -5.90 -1.45
N TRP A 94 6.70 -4.72 -0.84
CA TRP A 94 7.37 -3.52 -1.34
C TRP A 94 8.90 -3.62 -1.31
N PHE A 95 9.48 -4.35 -0.36
CA PHE A 95 10.91 -4.68 -0.42
C PHE A 95 11.25 -5.47 -1.67
N ALA A 96 10.49 -6.51 -1.97
CA ALA A 96 10.71 -7.33 -3.15
C ALA A 96 10.44 -6.56 -4.46
N LEU A 97 9.32 -5.81 -4.52
CA LEU A 97 8.95 -5.00 -5.68
C LEU A 97 10.00 -3.93 -5.97
N GLY A 98 10.39 -3.18 -4.95
CA GLY A 98 11.41 -2.13 -5.08
C GLY A 98 12.78 -2.68 -5.47
N TRP A 99 13.18 -3.81 -4.89
CA TRP A 99 14.43 -4.47 -5.25
C TRP A 99 14.42 -4.99 -6.69
N ASN A 100 13.33 -5.63 -7.11
CA ASN A 100 13.19 -6.11 -8.48
C ASN A 100 13.25 -4.95 -9.48
N ARG A 101 12.61 -3.82 -9.17
CA ARG A 101 12.65 -2.63 -10.01
C ARG A 101 14.04 -1.99 -10.04
N TYR A 102 14.73 -1.95 -8.89
CA TYR A 102 16.11 -1.47 -8.79
C TYR A 102 17.08 -2.29 -9.65
N GLN A 103 16.91 -3.61 -9.68
CA GLN A 103 17.73 -4.54 -10.46
C GLN A 103 17.30 -4.69 -11.92
N GLY A 104 16.12 -4.25 -12.28
CA GLY A 104 15.54 -4.47 -13.62
C GLY A 104 15.11 -5.91 -13.86
N ASN A 105 14.69 -6.63 -12.81
CA ASN A 105 14.23 -8.01 -12.88
C ASN A 105 12.86 -8.13 -13.58
N ASP A 106 12.52 -9.36 -13.96
CA ASP A 106 11.22 -9.70 -14.55
C ASP A 106 10.05 -9.43 -13.58
N SER A 107 9.01 -8.76 -14.06
CA SER A 107 7.84 -8.41 -13.26
C SER A 107 6.77 -9.51 -13.17
N ARG A 108 6.85 -10.56 -13.98
CA ARG A 108 5.82 -11.63 -14.00
C ARG A 108 5.59 -12.32 -12.67
N PRO A 109 6.60 -12.55 -11.80
CA PRO A 109 6.36 -13.04 -10.44
C PRO A 109 5.41 -12.16 -9.61
N ASN A 110 5.40 -10.84 -9.83
CA ASN A 110 4.49 -9.93 -9.15
C ASN A 110 3.01 -10.22 -9.49
N GLY A 111 2.75 -10.67 -10.72
CA GLY A 111 1.41 -11.08 -11.13
C GLY A 111 0.87 -12.25 -10.30
N PHE A 112 1.69 -13.28 -10.04
CA PHE A 112 1.27 -14.38 -9.15
C PHE A 112 1.14 -13.93 -7.69
N MET A 113 2.05 -13.08 -7.23
CA MET A 113 2.02 -12.50 -5.89
C MET A 113 0.74 -11.69 -5.65
N SER A 114 0.19 -11.01 -6.66
CA SER A 114 -1.03 -10.20 -6.50
C SER A 114 -2.24 -11.03 -6.03
N ILE A 115 -2.31 -12.32 -6.33
CA ILE A 115 -3.42 -13.21 -5.93
C ILE A 115 -3.57 -13.29 -4.40
N PRO A 116 -2.55 -13.71 -3.61
CA PRO A 116 -2.67 -13.69 -2.15
C PRO A 116 -2.88 -12.29 -1.58
N PHE A 117 -2.39 -11.24 -2.24
CA PHE A 117 -2.62 -9.88 -1.78
C PHE A 117 -4.05 -9.36 -2.05
N ILE A 118 -4.73 -9.85 -3.08
CA ILE A 118 -6.19 -9.68 -3.22
C ILE A 118 -6.90 -10.30 -2.01
N VAL A 119 -6.51 -11.50 -1.58
CA VAL A 119 -7.12 -12.15 -0.40
C VAL A 119 -6.91 -11.31 0.87
N VAL A 120 -5.69 -10.81 1.12
CA VAL A 120 -5.41 -9.92 2.26
C VAL A 120 -6.24 -8.62 2.17
N SER A 121 -6.38 -8.06 0.97
CA SER A 121 -7.19 -6.85 0.77
C SER A 121 -8.68 -7.11 1.02
N VAL A 122 -9.22 -8.25 0.57
CA VAL A 122 -10.61 -8.66 0.84
C VAL A 122 -10.84 -8.93 2.34
N LEU A 123 -9.89 -9.53 3.03
CA LEU A 123 -9.96 -9.67 4.49
C LEU A 123 -10.01 -8.29 5.17
N GLY A 124 -9.14 -7.37 4.75
CA GLY A 124 -9.09 -6.02 5.28
C GLY A 124 -10.41 -5.27 5.09
N LEU A 125 -10.93 -5.21 3.86
CA LEU A 125 -12.21 -4.54 3.61
C LEU A 125 -13.36 -5.16 4.42
N THR A 126 -13.39 -6.50 4.57
CA THR A 126 -14.43 -7.19 5.33
C THR A 126 -14.38 -6.83 6.82
N VAL A 127 -13.19 -6.73 7.39
CA VAL A 127 -13.01 -6.39 8.81
C VAL A 127 -13.32 -4.93 9.06
N PHE A 128 -12.76 -4.03 8.26
CA PHE A 128 -12.84 -2.59 8.54
C PHE A 128 -14.22 -1.99 8.22
N TYR A 129 -14.96 -2.48 7.24
CA TYR A 129 -16.36 -2.04 7.05
C TYR A 129 -17.30 -2.51 8.16
N LYS A 130 -16.93 -3.54 8.93
CA LYS A 130 -17.68 -3.99 10.11
C LYS A 130 -17.23 -3.33 11.42
N ALA A 131 -16.07 -2.71 11.44
CA ALA A 131 -15.56 -2.01 12.61
C ALA A 131 -16.21 -0.63 12.73
N ASP A 132 -16.57 -0.23 13.95
CA ASP A 132 -17.12 1.09 14.22
C ASP A 132 -16.12 2.17 13.78
N GLY A 133 -16.58 3.09 12.93
CA GLY A 133 -15.73 4.14 12.37
C GLY A 133 -14.68 3.66 11.36
N GLY A 134 -14.59 2.38 11.07
CA GLY A 134 -13.53 1.80 10.25
C GLY A 134 -13.70 1.98 8.73
N TRP A 135 -14.79 2.55 8.26
CA TRP A 135 -15.07 2.69 6.83
C TRP A 135 -13.97 3.39 6.02
N PRO A 136 -13.22 4.39 6.55
CA PRO A 136 -12.17 5.02 5.73
C PRO A 136 -11.03 4.05 5.39
N VAL A 137 -10.70 3.16 6.33
CA VAL A 137 -9.74 2.08 6.12
C VAL A 137 -10.35 0.98 5.24
N GLY A 138 -11.66 0.74 5.36
CA GLY A 138 -12.40 -0.15 4.43
C GLY A 138 -12.30 0.32 2.98
N VAL A 139 -12.43 1.62 2.71
CA VAL A 139 -12.21 2.22 1.39
C VAL A 139 -10.78 2.01 0.91
N LEU A 140 -9.78 2.20 1.80
CA LEU A 140 -8.39 1.90 1.47
C LEU A 140 -8.22 0.44 0.99
N PHE A 141 -8.73 -0.52 1.75
CA PHE A 141 -8.61 -1.94 1.38
C PHE A 141 -9.38 -2.29 0.10
N THR A 142 -10.48 -1.60 -0.19
CA THR A 142 -11.16 -1.72 -1.49
C THR A 142 -10.24 -1.24 -2.62
N GLY A 143 -9.59 -0.11 -2.44
CA GLY A 143 -8.60 0.40 -3.39
C GLY A 143 -7.43 -0.57 -3.58
N LEU A 144 -6.91 -1.16 -2.49
CA LEU A 144 -5.83 -2.15 -2.55
C LEU A 144 -6.26 -3.43 -3.31
N ALA A 145 -7.49 -3.91 -3.13
CA ALA A 145 -8.00 -5.03 -3.90
C ALA A 145 -7.99 -4.73 -5.41
N VAL A 146 -8.41 -3.53 -5.80
CA VAL A 146 -8.39 -3.08 -7.20
C VAL A 146 -6.97 -2.92 -7.72
N VAL A 147 -6.04 -2.39 -6.92
CA VAL A 147 -4.61 -2.33 -7.27
C VAL A 147 -4.09 -3.70 -7.65
N TYR A 148 -4.31 -4.72 -6.82
CA TYR A 148 -3.77 -6.06 -7.10
C TYR A 148 -4.45 -6.78 -8.27
N VAL A 149 -5.70 -6.47 -8.57
CA VAL A 149 -6.34 -6.95 -9.81
C VAL A 149 -5.63 -6.35 -11.03
N PHE A 150 -5.32 -5.07 -11.01
CA PHE A 150 -4.59 -4.44 -12.11
C PHE A 150 -3.10 -4.79 -12.12
N GLU A 151 -2.47 -5.03 -10.96
CA GLU A 151 -1.10 -5.56 -10.89
C GLU A 151 -0.99 -6.93 -11.59
N PHE A 152 -1.97 -7.81 -11.38
CA PHE A 152 -2.05 -9.07 -12.11
C PHE A 152 -2.08 -8.85 -13.62
N ALA A 153 -3.00 -8.00 -14.09
CA ALA A 153 -3.16 -7.71 -15.52
C ALA A 153 -1.92 -7.03 -16.12
N ALA A 154 -1.33 -6.10 -15.40
CA ALA A 154 -0.14 -5.35 -15.81
C ALA A 154 1.10 -6.25 -15.93
N SER A 155 1.35 -7.07 -14.89
CA SER A 155 2.53 -7.93 -14.81
C SER A 155 2.54 -9.04 -15.87
N PHE A 156 1.37 -9.59 -16.20
CA PHE A 156 1.22 -10.56 -17.31
C PHE A 156 0.97 -9.91 -18.67
N ARG A 157 0.93 -8.57 -18.72
CA ARG A 157 0.73 -7.79 -19.95
C ARG A 157 -0.54 -8.25 -20.71
N LEU A 158 -1.62 -8.52 -19.97
CA LEU A 158 -2.85 -9.02 -20.56
C LEU A 158 -3.43 -8.02 -21.57
N GLY A 159 -3.71 -8.53 -22.79
CA GLY A 159 -4.26 -7.70 -23.88
C GLY A 159 -3.22 -6.91 -24.67
N VAL A 160 -1.94 -6.95 -24.32
CA VAL A 160 -0.89 -6.34 -25.15
C VAL A 160 -0.70 -7.16 -26.42
N ARG A 161 -0.66 -6.47 -27.57
CA ARG A 161 -0.51 -7.08 -28.91
C ARG A 161 0.63 -6.43 -29.66
N THR A 162 1.32 -7.20 -30.48
CA THR A 162 2.27 -6.65 -31.46
C THR A 162 1.48 -6.08 -32.64
N LEU A 163 1.69 -4.80 -32.94
CA LEU A 163 1.07 -4.10 -34.05
C LEU A 163 1.76 -4.43 -35.38
N ALA A 164 1.11 -4.10 -36.49
CA ALA A 164 1.66 -4.37 -37.83
C ALA A 164 3.01 -3.67 -38.12
N ASP A 165 3.31 -2.61 -37.42
CA ASP A 165 4.58 -1.87 -37.48
C ASP A 165 5.67 -2.40 -36.53
N GLY A 166 5.42 -3.56 -35.87
CA GLY A 166 6.34 -4.18 -34.92
C GLY A 166 6.34 -3.54 -33.53
N ARG A 167 5.58 -2.47 -33.29
CA ARG A 167 5.42 -1.87 -31.94
C ARG A 167 4.43 -2.67 -31.13
N GLU A 168 4.55 -2.60 -29.83
CA GLU A 168 3.54 -3.14 -28.91
C GLU A 168 2.42 -2.15 -28.66
N SER A 169 1.19 -2.65 -28.49
CA SER A 169 0.07 -1.84 -28.03
C SER A 169 0.29 -1.40 -26.58
N ILE A 170 -0.46 -0.40 -26.17
CA ILE A 170 -0.43 0.09 -24.79
C ILE A 170 -0.82 -1.05 -23.85
N ASN A 171 -0.06 -1.21 -22.76
CA ASN A 171 -0.44 -2.07 -21.65
C ASN A 171 -1.55 -1.37 -20.84
N VAL A 172 -2.80 -1.68 -21.14
CA VAL A 172 -3.96 -1.09 -20.46
C VAL A 172 -3.97 -1.45 -18.98
N GLY A 173 -3.54 -2.68 -18.62
CA GLY A 173 -3.42 -3.08 -17.22
C GLY A 173 -2.48 -2.17 -16.43
N GLU A 174 -1.31 -1.81 -17.00
CA GLU A 174 -0.36 -0.89 -16.38
C GLU A 174 -0.94 0.54 -16.23
N LYS A 175 -1.70 1.01 -17.21
CA LYS A 175 -2.36 2.32 -17.13
C LYS A 175 -3.42 2.36 -16.03
N LEU A 176 -4.23 1.31 -15.92
CA LEU A 176 -5.25 1.19 -14.87
C LEU A 176 -4.61 1.02 -13.49
N LEU A 177 -3.53 0.24 -13.38
CA LEU A 177 -2.72 0.13 -12.17
C LEU A 177 -2.21 1.50 -11.72
N GLY A 178 -1.57 2.24 -12.62
CA GLY A 178 -1.04 3.56 -12.32
C GLY A 178 -2.12 4.57 -11.91
N ALA A 179 -3.27 4.58 -12.59
CA ALA A 179 -4.40 5.43 -12.19
C ALA A 179 -4.90 5.07 -10.79
N THR A 180 -5.01 3.78 -10.48
CA THR A 180 -5.44 3.31 -9.16
C THR A 180 -4.40 3.64 -8.09
N HIS A 181 -3.10 3.51 -8.38
CA HIS A 181 -2.02 3.94 -7.49
C HIS A 181 -2.16 5.43 -7.14
N VAL A 182 -2.43 6.30 -8.11
CA VAL A 182 -2.62 7.73 -7.85
C VAL A 182 -3.82 7.96 -6.94
N LEU A 183 -4.98 7.36 -7.24
CA LEU A 183 -6.19 7.53 -6.44
C LEU A 183 -6.04 7.02 -5.01
N VAL A 184 -5.50 5.81 -4.84
CA VAL A 184 -5.26 5.22 -3.52
C VAL A 184 -4.15 5.99 -2.79
N GLY A 185 -3.13 6.45 -3.49
CA GLY A 185 -2.07 7.29 -2.93
C GLY A 185 -2.62 8.60 -2.35
N LEU A 186 -3.52 9.28 -3.06
CA LEU A 186 -4.20 10.48 -2.55
C LEU A 186 -5.08 10.17 -1.34
N TRP A 187 -5.79 9.04 -1.35
CA TRP A 187 -6.58 8.59 -0.20
C TRP A 187 -5.70 8.32 1.03
N LEU A 188 -4.54 7.70 0.83
CA LEU A 188 -3.55 7.46 1.89
C LEU A 188 -2.99 8.77 2.47
N MET A 189 -2.75 9.78 1.64
CA MET A 189 -2.37 11.11 2.12
C MET A 189 -3.48 11.75 2.93
N TYR A 190 -4.74 11.62 2.50
CA TYR A 190 -5.87 12.06 3.30
C TYR A 190 -5.95 11.34 4.65
N LEU A 191 -5.82 10.01 4.70
CA LEU A 191 -5.82 9.25 5.95
C LEU A 191 -4.67 9.67 6.87
N THR A 192 -3.48 9.90 6.31
CA THR A 192 -2.33 10.43 7.05
C THR A 192 -2.65 11.78 7.69
N PHE A 193 -3.22 12.68 6.92
CA PHE A 193 -3.61 14.02 7.37
C PHE A 193 -4.71 13.96 8.44
N ALA A 194 -5.82 13.26 8.16
CA ALA A 194 -6.96 13.16 9.04
C ALA A 194 -6.59 12.54 10.40
N THR A 195 -5.91 11.38 10.37
CA THR A 195 -5.51 10.68 11.60
C THR A 195 -4.53 11.51 12.41
N THR A 196 -3.57 12.18 11.77
CA THR A 196 -2.62 13.04 12.47
C THR A 196 -3.33 14.20 13.16
N LEU A 197 -4.25 14.89 12.49
CA LEU A 197 -4.99 15.99 13.08
C LEU A 197 -5.93 15.55 14.21
N ASN A 198 -6.58 14.40 14.06
CA ASN A 198 -7.43 13.84 15.10
C ASN A 198 -6.62 13.59 16.37
N ILE A 199 -5.44 12.97 16.25
CA ILE A 199 -4.59 12.62 17.38
C ILE A 199 -3.90 13.86 17.97
N SER A 200 -3.30 14.71 17.11
CA SER A 200 -2.44 15.81 17.58
C SER A 200 -3.20 17.09 17.96
N SER A 201 -4.39 17.29 17.43
CA SER A 201 -5.12 18.55 17.52
C SER A 201 -6.61 18.40 17.89
N GLY A 202 -7.06 17.16 18.14
CA GLY A 202 -8.43 16.89 18.59
C GLY A 202 -9.51 17.12 17.51
N TYR A 203 -9.14 17.09 16.23
CA TYR A 203 -10.13 17.11 15.15
C TYR A 203 -10.92 15.81 15.12
N HIS A 204 -12.07 15.81 14.45
CA HIS A 204 -12.95 14.64 14.27
C HIS A 204 -13.17 14.34 12.78
N LEU A 205 -12.09 14.32 12.01
CA LEU A 205 -12.14 13.98 10.59
C LEU A 205 -12.32 12.46 10.44
N PRO A 206 -13.03 11.99 9.40
CA PRO A 206 -13.06 10.57 9.08
C PRO A 206 -11.63 10.07 8.83
N GLY A 207 -11.16 9.16 9.69
CA GLY A 207 -9.76 8.67 9.68
C GLY A 207 -9.67 7.24 10.20
N ALA A 208 -8.46 6.83 10.58
CA ALA A 208 -8.15 5.53 11.19
C ALA A 208 -8.02 5.65 12.71
#